data_11ae03961362292cf6f7f6ceffb723bc
#
_entry.id   11ae03961362292cf6f7f6ceffb723bc
#
_cell.length_a   1.000
_cell.length_b   1.000
_cell.length_c   1.000
_cell.angle_alpha   90.00
_cell.angle_beta   90.00
_cell.angle_gamma   90.00
#
_symmetry.space_group_name_H-M   'P 1'
#
loop_
_entity.id
_entity.type
_entity.pdbx_description
1 polymer ?
#
loop_
_entity_poly.entity_id
_entity_poly.type
_entity_poly.pdbx_seq_one_letter_code
_entity_poly.pdbx_strand_id
1 'polypeptide(L)'
;MYKSIIRPCLFRIDAEKIHDQIITLLHIYRHLGPIRSLTRSLFHPKAVPFQWQNLNFSNRVGLSAGFDKEASCFDELSDLGFGFIEAGTVTPHKVDGNPSPRIFRLPKDHALISRTGFNNPGKEMVLQNLRQKQNGKYILGVNINTNYPADEELARTEITDLYSTFSEYADYYTINWGSIAPEILSSVLIAVADKKKQIGKPIFLKLPADVPIEKLDDIISFARQHHIDGFIATGPSQDRSLLIHSSQAEVTHVGAGGISGLPIIYKSIEVVRYLSAHAPKEMLIIGAGGVMTPAEATSMLNAGA
;
A
#
# COMPACT_ATOMS: atom_id res chain seq x y z
N MET A 1 -6.94 -27.03 1.82
CA MET A 1 -7.44 -26.92 0.43
C MET A 1 -6.71 -25.83 -0.37
N TYR A 2 -6.66 -24.56 0.05
CA TYR A 2 -5.96 -23.51 -0.71
C TYR A 2 -4.47 -23.82 -0.94
N LYS A 3 -3.69 -24.04 0.12
CA LYS A 3 -2.24 -24.28 0.02
C LYS A 3 -1.84 -25.53 -0.77
N SER A 4 -2.68 -26.58 -0.75
CA SER A 4 -2.35 -27.88 -1.33
C SER A 4 -2.91 -28.11 -2.74
N ILE A 5 -3.96 -27.42 -3.12
CA ILE A 5 -4.65 -27.64 -4.43
C ILE A 5 -4.71 -26.33 -5.23
N ILE A 6 -5.33 -25.28 -4.70
CA ILE A 6 -5.62 -24.07 -5.47
C ILE A 6 -4.32 -23.33 -5.81
N ARG A 7 -3.47 -23.08 -4.80
CA ARG A 7 -2.22 -22.36 -4.96
C ARG A 7 -1.27 -23.00 -6.01
N PRO A 8 -1.00 -24.32 -6.00
CA PRO A 8 -0.17 -24.94 -7.02
C PRO A 8 -0.69 -24.77 -8.45
N CYS A 9 -2.04 -24.81 -8.64
CA CYS A 9 -2.64 -24.55 -9.94
C CYS A 9 -2.45 -23.11 -10.39
N LEU A 10 -2.76 -22.13 -9.50
CA LEU A 10 -2.59 -20.72 -9.79
C LEU A 10 -1.12 -20.32 -10.04
N PHE A 11 -0.17 -21.00 -9.40
CA PHE A 11 1.25 -20.69 -9.53
C PHE A 11 1.86 -21.17 -10.87
N ARG A 12 1.15 -21.98 -11.65
CA ARG A 12 1.54 -22.34 -13.03
C ARG A 12 1.26 -21.25 -14.04
N ILE A 13 0.42 -20.28 -13.68
CA ILE A 13 0.05 -19.16 -14.53
C ILE A 13 0.86 -17.94 -14.08
N ASP A 14 1.19 -17.06 -15.01
CA ASP A 14 1.87 -15.81 -14.73
C ASP A 14 1.22 -15.02 -13.59
N ALA A 15 2.02 -14.32 -12.79
CA ALA A 15 1.55 -13.67 -11.57
C ALA A 15 0.59 -12.51 -11.87
N GLU A 16 0.90 -11.70 -12.89
CA GLU A 16 0.09 -10.57 -13.29
C GLU A 16 -1.22 -11.01 -13.93
N LYS A 17 -1.18 -12.03 -14.80
CA LYS A 17 -2.40 -12.61 -15.40
C LYS A 17 -3.37 -13.14 -14.35
N ILE A 18 -2.88 -13.79 -13.29
CA ILE A 18 -3.76 -14.24 -12.19
C ILE A 18 -4.34 -13.07 -11.43
N HIS A 19 -3.55 -12.02 -11.19
CA HIS A 19 -4.05 -10.80 -10.57
C HIS A 19 -5.20 -10.21 -11.38
N ASP A 20 -5.04 -10.04 -12.69
CA ASP A 20 -6.07 -9.49 -13.58
C ASP A 20 -7.34 -10.35 -13.61
N GLN A 21 -7.18 -11.68 -13.60
CA GLN A 21 -8.32 -12.60 -13.50
C GLN A 21 -9.04 -12.46 -12.15
N ILE A 22 -8.32 -12.27 -11.05
CA ILE A 22 -8.95 -12.05 -9.73
C ILE A 22 -9.68 -10.72 -9.71
N ILE A 23 -9.14 -9.63 -10.25
CA ILE A 23 -9.85 -8.36 -10.38
C ILE A 23 -11.14 -8.54 -11.20
N THR A 24 -11.06 -9.24 -12.33
CA THR A 24 -12.25 -9.55 -13.16
C THR A 24 -13.29 -10.35 -12.37
N LEU A 25 -12.88 -11.35 -11.59
CA LEU A 25 -13.77 -12.13 -10.74
C LEU A 25 -14.39 -11.28 -9.62
N LEU A 26 -13.67 -10.35 -9.04
CA LEU A 26 -14.19 -9.41 -8.05
C LEU A 26 -15.26 -8.49 -8.67
N HIS A 27 -15.07 -8.03 -9.92
CA HIS A 27 -16.09 -7.26 -10.62
C HIS A 27 -17.38 -8.09 -10.88
N ILE A 28 -17.26 -9.38 -11.21
CA ILE A 28 -18.44 -10.27 -11.32
C ILE A 28 -19.08 -10.48 -9.93
N TYR A 29 -18.26 -10.75 -8.91
CA TYR A 29 -18.68 -10.96 -7.53
C TYR A 29 -19.48 -9.76 -6.97
N ARG A 30 -19.19 -8.54 -7.40
CA ARG A 30 -19.92 -7.29 -7.06
C ARG A 30 -21.43 -7.44 -7.23
N HIS A 31 -21.87 -8.14 -8.27
CA HIS A 31 -23.28 -8.31 -8.61
C HIS A 31 -23.94 -9.50 -7.92
N LEU A 32 -23.20 -10.29 -7.14
CA LEU A 32 -23.68 -11.51 -6.49
C LEU A 32 -24.03 -11.24 -5.02
N GLY A 33 -25.07 -10.43 -4.77
CA GLY A 33 -25.50 -10.00 -3.44
C GLY A 33 -25.57 -11.09 -2.37
N PRO A 34 -26.23 -12.25 -2.61
CA PRO A 34 -26.28 -13.35 -1.65
C PRO A 34 -24.91 -13.92 -1.31
N ILE A 35 -24.01 -14.04 -2.31
CA ILE A 35 -22.66 -14.54 -2.12
C ILE A 35 -21.83 -13.51 -1.32
N ARG A 36 -21.96 -12.22 -1.62
CA ARG A 36 -21.33 -11.15 -0.84
C ARG A 36 -21.74 -11.19 0.63
N SER A 37 -23.04 -11.37 0.89
CA SER A 37 -23.55 -11.48 2.27
C SER A 37 -22.95 -12.69 3.01
N LEU A 38 -22.86 -13.84 2.34
CA LEU A 38 -22.24 -15.04 2.89
C LEU A 38 -20.74 -14.81 3.16
N THR A 39 -20.00 -14.21 2.22
CA THR A 39 -18.58 -13.91 2.38
C THR A 39 -18.35 -13.01 3.59
N ARG A 40 -19.12 -11.92 3.72
CA ARG A 40 -19.03 -11.03 4.90
C ARG A 40 -19.27 -11.78 6.20
N SER A 41 -20.24 -12.71 6.24
CA SER A 41 -20.49 -13.52 7.43
C SER A 41 -19.35 -14.47 7.77
N LEU A 42 -18.74 -15.09 6.76
CA LEU A 42 -17.61 -16.03 6.94
C LEU A 42 -16.30 -15.35 7.33
N PHE A 43 -16.05 -14.19 6.76
CA PHE A 43 -14.79 -13.41 6.99
C PHE A 43 -14.97 -12.25 7.98
N HIS A 44 -16.06 -12.25 8.75
CA HIS A 44 -16.28 -11.24 9.78
C HIS A 44 -15.32 -11.48 10.95
N PRO A 45 -14.22 -10.68 11.10
CA PRO A 45 -13.33 -10.86 12.22
C PRO A 45 -14.05 -10.48 13.51
N LYS A 46 -13.69 -11.12 14.64
CA LYS A 46 -14.04 -10.57 15.94
C LYS A 46 -13.45 -9.17 16.00
N ALA A 47 -14.31 -8.16 15.94
CA ALA A 47 -13.90 -6.78 15.84
C ALA A 47 -13.05 -6.40 17.06
N VAL A 48 -11.82 -5.97 16.83
CA VAL A 48 -11.04 -5.17 17.76
C VAL A 48 -10.93 -3.79 17.12
N PRO A 49 -11.97 -2.96 17.25
CA PRO A 49 -11.98 -1.65 16.63
C PRO A 49 -10.84 -0.79 17.18
N PHE A 50 -10.29 0.03 16.35
CA PHE A 50 -9.26 0.97 16.69
C PHE A 50 -9.64 2.35 16.17
N GLN A 51 -9.56 3.36 17.03
CA GLN A 51 -9.79 4.74 16.64
C GLN A 51 -8.49 5.53 16.70
N TRP A 52 -8.23 6.29 15.66
CA TRP A 52 -7.15 7.26 15.62
C TRP A 52 -7.65 8.55 14.94
N GLN A 53 -7.59 9.67 15.65
CA GLN A 53 -8.25 10.92 15.24
C GLN A 53 -9.71 10.67 14.82
N ASN A 54 -10.08 11.05 13.61
CA ASN A 54 -11.42 10.87 13.05
C ASN A 54 -11.58 9.54 12.27
N LEU A 55 -10.55 8.69 12.23
CA LEU A 55 -10.57 7.42 11.53
C LEU A 55 -10.97 6.28 12.49
N ASN A 56 -12.05 5.58 12.15
CA ASN A 56 -12.57 4.46 12.92
C ASN A 56 -12.33 3.16 12.15
N PHE A 57 -11.26 2.46 12.50
CA PHE A 57 -10.91 1.18 11.89
C PHE A 57 -11.74 0.07 12.51
N SER A 58 -12.45 -0.71 11.69
CA SER A 58 -13.26 -1.84 12.16
C SER A 58 -12.38 -2.97 12.75
N ASN A 59 -11.15 -3.09 12.28
CA ASN A 59 -10.11 -3.94 12.83
C ASN A 59 -8.71 -3.42 12.39
N ARG A 60 -7.66 -4.03 12.92
CA ARG A 60 -6.27 -3.59 12.71
C ARG A 60 -5.58 -4.22 11.50
N VAL A 61 -6.29 -4.95 10.65
CA VAL A 61 -5.70 -5.61 9.48
C VAL A 61 -6.21 -4.94 8.22
N GLY A 62 -5.30 -4.48 7.39
CA GLY A 62 -5.60 -3.81 6.13
C GLY A 62 -4.91 -4.42 4.93
N LEU A 63 -5.34 -3.99 3.75
CA LEU A 63 -4.72 -4.32 2.47
C LEU A 63 -3.89 -3.14 1.98
N SER A 64 -2.60 -3.37 1.73
CA SER A 64 -1.67 -2.34 1.26
C SER A 64 -1.86 -2.01 -0.22
N ALA A 65 -1.48 -0.80 -0.63
CA ALA A 65 -1.44 -0.39 -2.04
C ALA A 65 -0.65 -1.37 -2.91
N GLY A 66 -1.03 -1.42 -4.18
CA GLY A 66 -0.42 -2.27 -5.21
C GLY A 66 -1.30 -3.44 -5.63
N PHE A 67 -2.34 -3.82 -4.85
CA PHE A 67 -3.32 -4.81 -5.25
C PHE A 67 -4.45 -4.18 -6.09
N ASP A 68 -5.15 -3.20 -5.55
CA ASP A 68 -6.19 -2.45 -6.28
C ASP A 68 -5.63 -1.10 -6.77
N LYS A 69 -4.92 -1.12 -7.89
CA LYS A 69 -4.25 0.07 -8.44
C LYS A 69 -5.21 1.04 -9.10
N GLU A 70 -6.39 0.56 -9.45
CA GLU A 70 -7.41 1.29 -10.18
C GLU A 70 -8.52 1.80 -9.25
N ALA A 71 -8.44 1.47 -7.94
CA ALA A 71 -9.53 1.68 -7.00
C ALA A 71 -10.86 1.12 -7.56
N SER A 72 -10.82 -0.11 -8.08
CA SER A 72 -11.94 -0.69 -8.81
C SER A 72 -12.66 -1.82 -8.06
N CYS A 73 -12.06 -2.35 -6.97
CA CYS A 73 -12.60 -3.51 -6.25
C CYS A 73 -12.45 -3.41 -4.72
N PHE A 74 -12.23 -2.22 -4.16
CA PHE A 74 -12.07 -2.01 -2.72
C PHE A 74 -13.30 -2.43 -1.90
N ASP A 75 -14.54 -2.25 -2.40
CA ASP A 75 -15.76 -2.70 -1.74
C ASP A 75 -15.80 -4.23 -1.63
N GLU A 76 -15.44 -4.94 -2.68
CA GLU A 76 -15.39 -6.39 -2.74
C GLU A 76 -14.30 -6.97 -1.85
N LEU A 77 -13.14 -6.29 -1.81
CA LEU A 77 -12.03 -6.64 -0.92
C LEU A 77 -12.40 -6.43 0.55
N SER A 78 -13.22 -5.41 0.86
CA SER A 78 -13.71 -5.20 2.23
C SER A 78 -14.58 -6.35 2.74
N ASP A 79 -15.30 -7.04 1.84
CA ASP A 79 -16.09 -8.21 2.19
C ASP A 79 -15.24 -9.38 2.73
N LEU A 80 -13.92 -9.37 2.47
CA LEU A 80 -12.95 -10.32 3.03
C LEU A 80 -12.50 -9.99 4.46
N GLY A 81 -13.06 -8.94 5.07
CA GLY A 81 -12.85 -8.59 6.46
C GLY A 81 -11.69 -7.63 6.74
N PHE A 82 -11.13 -6.97 5.73
CA PHE A 82 -10.16 -5.90 5.95
C PHE A 82 -10.81 -4.69 6.60
N GLY A 83 -10.18 -4.14 7.65
CA GLY A 83 -10.62 -2.93 8.34
C GLY A 83 -10.27 -1.65 7.58
N PHE A 84 -9.27 -1.69 6.73
CA PHE A 84 -8.88 -0.62 5.82
C PHE A 84 -8.24 -1.18 4.55
N ILE A 85 -8.31 -0.41 3.48
CA ILE A 85 -7.78 -0.77 2.16
C ILE A 85 -7.07 0.44 1.60
N GLU A 86 -5.87 0.25 1.06
CA GLU A 86 -5.12 1.28 0.36
C GLU A 86 -5.13 0.97 -1.14
N ALA A 87 -5.81 1.82 -1.92
CA ALA A 87 -5.83 1.77 -3.37
C ALA A 87 -4.63 2.53 -3.97
N GLY A 88 -4.26 2.21 -5.19
CA GLY A 88 -3.18 2.89 -5.93
C GLY A 88 -1.89 2.06 -5.98
N THR A 89 -0.78 2.67 -6.41
CA THR A 89 -0.46 4.10 -6.53
C THR A 89 -1.13 4.71 -7.75
N VAL A 90 -1.72 5.87 -7.57
CA VAL A 90 -2.40 6.64 -8.61
C VAL A 90 -1.55 7.84 -9.02
N THR A 91 -1.47 8.11 -10.31
CA THR A 91 -0.82 9.29 -10.88
C THR A 91 -1.85 10.13 -11.67
N PRO A 92 -1.58 11.42 -11.95
CA PRO A 92 -2.49 12.26 -12.71
C PRO A 92 -2.87 11.68 -14.06
N HIS A 93 -1.89 11.21 -14.80
CA HIS A 93 -2.09 10.58 -16.11
C HIS A 93 -1.85 9.08 -16.03
N LYS A 94 -2.44 8.34 -16.97
CA LYS A 94 -2.22 6.90 -17.13
C LYS A 94 -0.73 6.58 -17.28
N VAL A 95 -0.30 5.52 -16.58
CA VAL A 95 1.03 4.93 -16.72
C VAL A 95 0.87 3.47 -17.08
N ASP A 96 1.42 3.05 -18.23
CA ASP A 96 1.38 1.64 -18.64
C ASP A 96 2.37 0.78 -17.84
N GLY A 97 3.38 1.42 -17.25
CA GLY A 97 4.42 0.76 -16.46
C GLY A 97 5.49 0.10 -17.33
N ASN A 98 6.31 -0.73 -16.69
CA ASN A 98 7.38 -1.46 -17.38
C ASN A 98 6.82 -2.60 -18.24
N PRO A 99 7.55 -3.06 -19.28
CA PRO A 99 7.16 -4.22 -20.07
C PRO A 99 6.98 -5.49 -19.25
N SER A 100 5.98 -6.30 -19.58
CA SER A 100 5.78 -7.64 -19.00
C SER A 100 6.81 -8.66 -19.58
N PRO A 101 7.23 -9.68 -18.77
CA PRO A 101 6.81 -9.96 -17.40
C PRO A 101 7.49 -9.04 -16.39
N ARG A 102 6.75 -8.59 -15.39
CA ARG A 102 7.20 -7.60 -14.40
C ARG A 102 6.84 -7.94 -12.95
N ILE A 103 6.19 -9.10 -12.73
CA ILE A 103 5.90 -9.66 -11.40
C ILE A 103 6.35 -11.12 -11.38
N PHE A 104 7.25 -11.46 -10.48
CA PHE A 104 7.86 -12.77 -10.38
C PHE A 104 7.66 -13.34 -8.99
N ARG A 105 7.26 -14.62 -8.93
CA ARG A 105 7.15 -15.36 -7.67
C ARG A 105 8.43 -16.10 -7.36
N LEU A 106 8.87 -16.04 -6.12
CA LEU A 106 9.94 -16.87 -5.56
C LEU A 106 9.34 -17.73 -4.44
N PRO A 107 8.72 -18.86 -4.78
CA PRO A 107 7.93 -19.65 -3.82
C PRO A 107 8.74 -20.20 -2.65
N LYS A 108 10.03 -20.48 -2.84
CA LYS A 108 10.93 -21.00 -1.80
C LYS A 108 11.16 -19.99 -0.69
N ASP A 109 11.24 -18.70 -1.06
CA ASP A 109 11.39 -17.58 -0.11
C ASP A 109 10.05 -16.98 0.33
N HIS A 110 8.93 -17.50 -0.14
CA HIS A 110 7.62 -16.84 0.05
C HIS A 110 7.64 -15.36 -0.36
N ALA A 111 8.27 -15.05 -1.49
CA ALA A 111 8.53 -13.71 -1.96
C ALA A 111 7.94 -13.44 -3.34
N LEU A 112 7.77 -12.15 -3.62
CA LEU A 112 7.58 -11.61 -4.97
C LEU A 112 8.71 -10.62 -5.27
N ILE A 113 9.16 -10.59 -6.52
CA ILE A 113 9.90 -9.46 -7.08
C ILE A 113 9.00 -8.76 -8.07
N SER A 114 8.80 -7.45 -7.91
CA SER A 114 7.98 -6.68 -8.81
C SER A 114 8.68 -5.41 -9.28
N ARG A 115 8.46 -5.07 -10.57
CA ARG A 115 8.93 -3.85 -11.23
C ARG A 115 7.84 -3.25 -12.11
N THR A 116 6.65 -3.11 -11.57
CA THR A 116 5.47 -2.68 -12.35
C THR A 116 5.56 -1.25 -12.87
N GLY A 117 6.35 -0.37 -12.23
CA GLY A 117 6.56 1.01 -12.67
C GLY A 117 5.33 1.89 -12.46
N PHE A 118 4.62 1.71 -11.34
CA PHE A 118 3.41 2.47 -10.97
C PHE A 118 2.30 2.43 -12.03
N ASN A 119 2.18 1.31 -12.77
CA ASN A 119 1.10 1.17 -13.75
C ASN A 119 -0.27 1.41 -13.12
N ASN A 120 -1.04 2.34 -13.68
CA ASN A 120 -2.37 2.73 -13.22
C ASN A 120 -3.12 3.47 -14.35
N PRO A 121 -4.47 3.56 -14.30
CA PRO A 121 -5.25 4.17 -15.37
C PRO A 121 -5.29 5.70 -15.34
N GLY A 122 -4.68 6.35 -14.32
CA GLY A 122 -4.73 7.79 -14.13
C GLY A 122 -5.92 8.28 -13.31
N LYS A 123 -5.85 9.55 -12.93
CA LYS A 123 -6.78 10.23 -12.02
C LYS A 123 -8.25 10.08 -12.41
N GLU A 124 -8.56 10.31 -13.68
CA GLU A 124 -9.97 10.37 -14.14
C GLU A 124 -10.69 9.03 -13.99
N MET A 125 -10.04 7.93 -14.39
CA MET A 125 -10.62 6.59 -14.25
C MET A 125 -10.74 6.20 -12.78
N VAL A 126 -9.72 6.49 -11.99
CA VAL A 126 -9.75 6.22 -10.54
C VAL A 126 -10.87 7.01 -9.87
N LEU A 127 -11.09 8.28 -10.23
CA LEU A 127 -12.19 9.09 -9.71
C LEU A 127 -13.56 8.48 -10.07
N GLN A 128 -13.72 7.99 -11.30
CA GLN A 128 -14.95 7.29 -11.71
C GLN A 128 -15.21 6.04 -10.86
N ASN A 129 -14.16 5.28 -10.56
CA ASN A 129 -14.25 4.10 -9.72
C ASN A 129 -14.56 4.46 -8.26
N LEU A 130 -13.90 5.47 -7.70
CA LEU A 130 -14.13 5.96 -6.34
C LEU A 130 -15.56 6.46 -6.12
N ARG A 131 -16.19 7.05 -7.15
CA ARG A 131 -17.61 7.47 -7.10
C ARG A 131 -18.57 6.30 -6.90
N GLN A 132 -18.15 5.07 -7.19
CA GLN A 132 -18.95 3.87 -6.97
C GLN A 132 -18.83 3.33 -5.53
N LYS A 133 -18.02 3.98 -4.67
CA LYS A 133 -17.83 3.60 -3.26
C LYS A 133 -19.18 3.48 -2.56
N GLN A 134 -19.46 2.30 -2.07
CA GLN A 134 -20.61 2.05 -1.21
C GLN A 134 -20.27 2.46 0.22
N ASN A 135 -21.28 2.80 1.03
CA ASN A 135 -21.08 3.12 2.45
C ASN A 135 -20.67 1.87 3.23
N GLY A 136 -19.41 1.46 3.09
CA GLY A 136 -18.80 0.34 3.80
C GLY A 136 -18.23 0.77 5.16
N LYS A 137 -18.08 -0.21 6.07
CA LYS A 137 -17.44 -0.01 7.39
C LYS A 137 -15.92 -0.23 7.32
N TYR A 138 -15.26 0.35 6.35
CA TYR A 138 -13.81 0.29 6.18
C TYR A 138 -13.26 1.67 5.86
N ILE A 139 -11.99 1.86 6.18
CA ILE A 139 -11.22 3.06 5.82
C ILE A 139 -10.60 2.85 4.45
N LEU A 140 -10.71 3.84 3.58
CA LEU A 140 -10.10 3.83 2.25
C LEU A 140 -8.95 4.82 2.18
N GLY A 141 -7.73 4.31 2.08
CA GLY A 141 -6.55 5.10 1.76
C GLY A 141 -6.31 5.17 0.25
N VAL A 142 -5.74 6.26 -0.22
CA VAL A 142 -5.29 6.39 -1.60
C VAL A 142 -3.81 6.74 -1.64
N ASN A 143 -3.01 5.85 -2.22
CA ASN A 143 -1.59 6.10 -2.48
C ASN A 143 -1.46 6.92 -3.76
N ILE A 144 -0.79 8.06 -3.68
CA ILE A 144 -0.67 9.02 -4.78
C ILE A 144 0.80 9.29 -5.12
N ASN A 145 1.08 9.57 -6.38
CA ASN A 145 2.39 9.96 -6.86
C ASN A 145 2.28 10.87 -8.10
N THR A 146 3.38 11.50 -8.47
CA THR A 146 3.49 12.26 -9.73
C THR A 146 3.69 11.32 -10.91
N ASN A 147 3.45 11.83 -12.13
CA ASN A 147 3.99 11.21 -13.32
C ASN A 147 5.49 11.54 -13.41
N TYR A 148 6.31 10.51 -13.58
CA TYR A 148 7.76 10.66 -13.65
C TYR A 148 8.24 10.83 -15.10
N PRO A 149 9.25 11.68 -15.38
CA PRO A 149 9.89 12.63 -14.44
C PRO A 149 9.04 13.89 -14.24
N ALA A 150 9.00 14.39 -13.00
CA ALA A 150 8.35 15.65 -12.67
C ALA A 150 9.37 16.62 -12.07
N ASP A 151 9.35 17.88 -12.50
CA ASP A 151 10.02 18.97 -11.80
C ASP A 151 9.23 19.39 -10.54
N GLU A 152 9.74 20.34 -9.80
CA GLU A 152 9.14 20.78 -8.53
C GLU A 152 7.73 21.36 -8.72
N GLU A 153 7.53 22.22 -9.72
CA GLU A 153 6.25 22.88 -9.96
C GLU A 153 5.18 21.89 -10.39
N LEU A 154 5.54 21.00 -11.31
CA LEU A 154 4.65 19.93 -11.78
C LEU A 154 4.29 18.98 -10.63
N ALA A 155 5.27 18.54 -9.84
CA ALA A 155 5.03 17.65 -8.69
C ALA A 155 4.09 18.29 -7.65
N ARG A 156 4.26 19.58 -7.34
CA ARG A 156 3.38 20.33 -6.44
C ARG A 156 1.95 20.36 -6.98
N THR A 157 1.79 20.72 -8.24
CA THR A 157 0.48 20.82 -8.89
C THR A 157 -0.21 19.46 -8.93
N GLU A 158 0.47 18.43 -9.38
CA GLU A 158 -0.06 17.08 -9.54
C GLU A 158 -0.52 16.46 -8.21
N ILE A 159 0.34 16.49 -7.18
CA ILE A 159 -0.02 15.91 -5.87
C ILE A 159 -1.13 16.70 -5.18
N THR A 160 -1.10 18.03 -5.28
CA THR A 160 -2.15 18.88 -4.70
C THR A 160 -3.50 18.66 -5.39
N ASP A 161 -3.49 18.46 -6.70
CA ASP A 161 -4.68 18.14 -7.48
C ASP A 161 -5.25 16.76 -7.11
N LEU A 162 -4.42 15.70 -7.05
CA LEU A 162 -4.83 14.37 -6.62
C LEU A 162 -5.42 14.38 -5.20
N TYR A 163 -4.74 15.07 -4.27
CA TYR A 163 -5.21 15.22 -2.89
C TYR A 163 -6.59 15.88 -2.82
N SER A 164 -6.80 16.93 -3.62
CA SER A 164 -8.08 17.64 -3.65
C SER A 164 -9.19 16.83 -4.35
N THR A 165 -8.85 16.21 -5.49
CA THR A 165 -9.80 15.47 -6.34
C THR A 165 -10.43 14.28 -5.62
N PHE A 166 -9.65 13.53 -4.83
CA PHE A 166 -10.14 12.34 -4.15
C PHE A 166 -10.66 12.59 -2.74
N SER A 167 -10.68 13.82 -2.25
CA SER A 167 -10.96 14.18 -0.85
C SER A 167 -12.34 13.77 -0.33
N GLU A 168 -13.34 13.65 -1.21
CA GLU A 168 -14.68 13.16 -0.85
C GLU A 168 -14.72 11.66 -0.60
N TYR A 169 -13.77 10.90 -1.17
CA TYR A 169 -13.79 9.43 -1.19
C TYR A 169 -12.70 8.82 -0.32
N ALA A 170 -11.52 9.41 -0.32
CA ALA A 170 -10.40 8.97 0.47
C ALA A 170 -10.55 9.38 1.95
N ASP A 171 -10.19 8.48 2.84
CA ASP A 171 -10.13 8.74 4.27
C ASP A 171 -8.73 9.18 4.71
N TYR A 172 -7.68 8.75 3.99
CA TYR A 172 -6.29 9.20 4.15
C TYR A 172 -5.52 9.08 2.81
N TYR A 173 -4.34 9.69 2.77
CA TYR A 173 -3.43 9.61 1.64
C TYR A 173 -2.08 9.06 2.02
N THR A 174 -1.41 8.43 1.06
CA THR A 174 -0.04 7.95 1.21
C THR A 174 0.84 8.47 0.09
N ILE A 175 2.03 8.95 0.44
CA ILE A 175 3.10 9.30 -0.48
C ILE A 175 4.29 8.38 -0.21
N ASN A 176 4.88 7.80 -1.27
CA ASN A 176 6.01 6.90 -1.12
C ASN A 176 7.30 7.71 -0.94
N TRP A 177 8.00 7.50 0.17
CA TRP A 177 9.33 8.08 0.41
C TRP A 177 10.33 7.56 -0.61
N GLY A 178 11.09 8.48 -1.23
CA GLY A 178 12.07 8.13 -2.27
C GLY A 178 11.50 7.96 -3.69
N SER A 179 10.19 8.09 -3.88
CA SER A 179 9.59 8.19 -5.22
C SER A 179 9.66 9.61 -5.79
N ILE A 180 9.83 10.60 -4.91
CA ILE A 180 10.05 12.01 -5.21
C ILE A 180 11.32 12.41 -4.45
N ALA A 181 12.19 13.20 -5.06
CA ALA A 181 13.39 13.70 -4.39
C ALA A 181 13.02 14.48 -3.12
N PRO A 182 13.76 14.35 -2.01
CA PRO A 182 13.36 14.95 -0.73
C PRO A 182 13.15 16.48 -0.79
N GLU A 183 13.92 17.18 -1.60
CA GLU A 183 13.82 18.62 -1.81
C GLU A 183 12.49 18.98 -2.49
N ILE A 184 12.12 18.25 -3.53
CA ILE A 184 10.84 18.40 -4.23
C ILE A 184 9.69 17.98 -3.31
N LEU A 185 9.84 16.89 -2.56
CA LEU A 185 8.82 16.42 -1.62
C LEU A 185 8.54 17.47 -0.53
N SER A 186 9.55 18.17 -0.02
CA SER A 186 9.37 19.27 0.92
C SER A 186 8.45 20.35 0.35
N SER A 187 8.71 20.80 -0.88
CA SER A 187 7.89 21.78 -1.57
C SER A 187 6.46 21.30 -1.82
N VAL A 188 6.30 20.03 -2.24
CA VAL A 188 5.00 19.39 -2.41
C VAL A 188 4.20 19.40 -1.11
N LEU A 189 4.80 18.99 0.01
CA LEU A 189 4.12 18.91 1.30
C LEU A 189 3.72 20.29 1.85
N ILE A 190 4.52 21.34 1.59
CA ILE A 190 4.15 22.73 1.91
C ILE A 190 2.89 23.12 1.14
N ALA A 191 2.85 22.82 -0.17
CA ALA A 191 1.67 23.14 -0.99
C ALA A 191 0.42 22.36 -0.56
N VAL A 192 0.58 21.08 -0.22
CA VAL A 192 -0.52 20.24 0.27
C VAL A 192 -0.99 20.66 1.66
N ALA A 193 -0.10 21.17 2.53
CA ALA A 193 -0.46 21.59 3.88
C ALA A 193 -1.59 22.63 3.92
N ASP A 194 -1.62 23.57 2.98
CA ASP A 194 -2.68 24.56 2.88
C ASP A 194 -4.02 23.96 2.46
N LYS A 195 -4.00 22.98 1.56
CA LYS A 195 -5.19 22.19 1.21
C LYS A 195 -5.63 21.30 2.37
N LYS A 196 -4.68 20.70 3.07
CA LYS A 196 -4.94 19.85 4.23
C LYS A 196 -5.69 20.59 5.34
N LYS A 197 -5.39 21.87 5.59
CA LYS A 197 -6.14 22.72 6.54
C LYS A 197 -7.63 22.82 6.20
N GLN A 198 -7.98 22.78 4.93
CA GLN A 198 -9.36 22.88 4.45
C GLN A 198 -10.04 21.50 4.37
N ILE A 199 -9.34 20.50 3.88
CA ILE A 199 -9.84 19.15 3.58
C ILE A 199 -9.80 18.25 4.82
N GLY A 200 -8.78 18.38 5.68
CA GLY A 200 -8.66 17.65 6.95
C GLY A 200 -8.31 16.17 6.82
N LYS A 201 -7.83 15.69 5.66
CA LYS A 201 -7.48 14.28 5.48
C LYS A 201 -6.01 14.02 5.84
N PRO A 202 -5.72 12.94 6.62
CA PRO A 202 -4.35 12.60 6.99
C PRO A 202 -3.48 12.20 5.79
N ILE A 203 -2.17 12.45 5.94
CA ILE A 203 -1.14 12.06 4.96
C ILE A 203 -0.08 11.22 5.67
N PHE A 204 0.22 10.04 5.12
CA PHE A 204 1.26 9.15 5.59
C PHE A 204 2.43 9.08 4.62
N LEU A 205 3.65 8.94 5.15
CA LEU A 205 4.82 8.61 4.35
C LEU A 205 5.06 7.09 4.40
N LYS A 206 5.14 6.46 3.23
CA LYS A 206 5.47 5.03 3.12
C LYS A 206 6.97 4.86 2.87
N LEU A 207 7.63 4.24 3.83
CA LEU A 207 9.09 4.06 3.81
C LEU A 207 9.45 2.74 3.13
N PRO A 208 10.55 2.69 2.33
CA PRO A 208 11.08 1.42 1.82
C PRO A 208 11.65 0.57 2.96
N ALA A 209 11.71 -0.76 2.78
CA ALA A 209 12.29 -1.66 3.78
C ALA A 209 13.80 -1.45 3.97
N ASP A 210 14.46 -0.85 2.99
CA ASP A 210 15.91 -0.61 3.00
C ASP A 210 16.27 0.80 3.52
N VAL A 211 15.33 1.51 4.14
CA VAL A 211 15.64 2.78 4.77
C VAL A 211 16.69 2.55 5.88
N PRO A 212 17.83 3.24 5.83
CA PRO A 212 18.82 3.11 6.89
C PRO A 212 18.26 3.61 8.23
N ILE A 213 18.44 2.83 9.30
CA ILE A 213 17.92 3.18 10.63
C ILE A 213 18.45 4.53 11.11
N GLU A 214 19.72 4.83 10.82
CA GLU A 214 20.36 6.10 11.13
C GLU A 214 19.75 7.33 10.43
N LYS A 215 18.94 7.11 9.39
CA LYS A 215 18.20 8.17 8.67
C LYS A 215 16.80 8.40 9.21
N LEU A 216 16.31 7.54 10.08
CA LEU A 216 14.92 7.64 10.56
C LEU A 216 14.67 8.89 11.39
N ASP A 217 15.65 9.37 12.16
CA ASP A 217 15.49 10.63 12.92
C ASP A 217 15.36 11.84 11.98
N ASP A 218 16.12 11.88 10.89
CA ASP A 218 16.00 12.93 9.87
C ASP A 218 14.60 12.87 9.22
N ILE A 219 14.10 11.66 8.92
CA ILE A 219 12.78 11.44 8.31
C ILE A 219 11.66 11.80 9.30
N ILE A 220 11.78 11.47 10.57
CA ILE A 220 10.82 11.86 11.62
C ILE A 220 10.78 13.38 11.75
N SER A 221 11.96 14.03 11.77
CA SER A 221 12.08 15.48 11.86
C SER A 221 11.44 16.15 10.62
N PHE A 222 11.72 15.63 9.43
CA PHE A 222 11.08 16.06 8.19
C PHE A 222 9.55 15.91 8.25
N ALA A 223 9.04 14.75 8.70
CA ALA A 223 7.62 14.49 8.81
C ALA A 223 6.92 15.46 9.78
N ARG A 224 7.54 15.76 10.92
CA ARG A 224 7.06 16.77 11.87
C ARG A 224 6.99 18.16 11.27
N GLN A 225 8.07 18.59 10.61
CA GLN A 225 8.15 19.91 9.95
C GLN A 225 7.05 20.11 8.92
N HIS A 226 6.67 19.04 8.20
CA HIS A 226 5.69 19.09 7.12
C HIS A 226 4.30 18.58 7.52
N HIS A 227 4.02 18.47 8.83
CA HIS A 227 2.71 18.06 9.35
C HIS A 227 2.19 16.74 8.77
N ILE A 228 3.08 15.78 8.58
CA ILE A 228 2.75 14.40 8.23
C ILE A 228 2.12 13.73 9.46
N ASP A 229 1.10 12.92 9.23
CA ASP A 229 0.29 12.32 10.29
C ASP A 229 0.80 10.95 10.75
N GLY A 230 1.74 10.37 10.02
CA GLY A 230 2.34 9.10 10.40
C GLY A 230 3.08 8.41 9.26
N PHE A 231 3.34 7.12 9.46
CA PHE A 231 4.18 6.33 8.55
C PHE A 231 3.53 5.00 8.18
N ILE A 232 3.83 4.52 6.97
CA ILE A 232 3.60 3.12 6.58
C ILE A 232 4.98 2.45 6.45
N ALA A 233 5.25 1.48 7.30
CA ALA A 233 6.52 0.80 7.38
C ALA A 233 6.33 -0.72 7.24
N THR A 234 6.67 -1.33 6.05
CA THR A 234 7.45 -0.75 4.97
C THR A 234 6.90 -1.08 3.59
N GLY A 235 7.47 -0.44 2.56
CA GLY A 235 7.38 -0.86 1.17
C GLY A 235 8.39 -1.97 0.83
N PRO A 236 8.61 -2.26 -0.48
CA PRO A 236 9.54 -3.31 -0.93
C PRO A 236 11.01 -3.00 -0.62
N SER A 237 11.84 -4.07 -0.64
CA SER A 237 13.31 -4.01 -0.52
C SER A 237 13.99 -4.22 -1.87
N GLN A 238 15.18 -3.64 -2.06
CA GLN A 238 16.07 -3.94 -3.19
C GLN A 238 17.18 -4.94 -2.82
N ASP A 239 17.29 -5.30 -1.56
CA ASP A 239 18.35 -6.13 -1.01
C ASP A 239 18.16 -7.62 -1.36
N ARG A 240 18.91 -8.09 -2.35
CA ARG A 240 18.85 -9.48 -2.83
C ARG A 240 19.38 -10.50 -1.82
N SER A 241 20.16 -10.09 -0.82
CA SER A 241 20.67 -10.99 0.23
C SER A 241 19.57 -11.58 1.10
N LEU A 242 18.37 -11.00 1.08
CA LEU A 242 17.19 -11.51 1.78
C LEU A 242 16.61 -12.79 1.15
N LEU A 243 16.98 -13.11 -0.09
CA LEU A 243 16.51 -14.29 -0.83
C LEU A 243 17.45 -15.47 -0.59
N ILE A 244 17.27 -16.16 0.51
CA ILE A 244 18.21 -17.19 1.00
C ILE A 244 17.89 -18.61 0.51
N HIS A 245 16.70 -18.84 -0.02
CA HIS A 245 16.24 -20.17 -0.45
C HIS A 245 16.16 -20.32 -1.98
N SER A 246 16.03 -19.23 -2.71
CA SER A 246 16.09 -19.21 -4.17
C SER A 246 17.54 -19.31 -4.65
N SER A 247 17.76 -20.00 -5.75
CA SER A 247 19.11 -20.09 -6.33
C SER A 247 19.55 -18.76 -6.91
N GLN A 248 20.87 -18.50 -6.94
CA GLN A 248 21.43 -17.31 -7.56
C GLN A 248 21.01 -17.18 -9.04
N ALA A 249 20.88 -18.30 -9.76
CA ALA A 249 20.42 -18.32 -11.14
C ALA A 249 18.97 -17.83 -11.27
N GLU A 250 18.05 -18.27 -10.38
CA GLU A 250 16.66 -17.80 -10.34
C GLU A 250 16.61 -16.29 -10.07
N VAL A 251 17.35 -15.81 -9.08
CA VAL A 251 17.40 -14.38 -8.69
C VAL A 251 17.95 -13.52 -9.83
N THR A 252 19.05 -13.98 -10.47
CA THR A 252 19.67 -13.28 -11.60
C THR A 252 18.75 -13.25 -12.82
N HIS A 253 18.04 -14.33 -13.10
CA HIS A 253 17.08 -14.41 -14.21
C HIS A 253 15.93 -13.40 -14.01
N VAL A 254 15.41 -13.25 -12.80
CA VAL A 254 14.36 -12.27 -12.49
C VAL A 254 14.87 -10.84 -12.62
N GLY A 255 16.10 -10.57 -12.19
CA GLY A 255 16.74 -9.26 -12.32
C GLY A 255 16.21 -8.20 -11.36
N ALA A 256 16.10 -6.95 -11.85
CA ALA A 256 15.69 -5.79 -11.05
C ALA A 256 14.22 -5.87 -10.58
N GLY A 257 13.89 -5.13 -9.51
CA GLY A 257 12.55 -5.00 -8.93
C GLY A 257 12.56 -5.04 -7.41
N GLY A 258 11.49 -4.59 -6.78
CA GLY A 258 11.33 -4.61 -5.32
C GLY A 258 10.91 -5.98 -4.81
N ILE A 259 11.55 -6.44 -3.74
CA ILE A 259 11.21 -7.68 -3.03
C ILE A 259 10.10 -7.36 -2.03
N SER A 260 9.04 -8.16 -2.05
CA SER A 260 7.99 -8.17 -1.04
C SER A 260 7.73 -9.60 -0.55
N GLY A 261 6.95 -9.73 0.53
CA GLY A 261 6.66 -11.02 1.16
C GLY A 261 7.54 -11.30 2.37
N LEU A 262 7.65 -12.55 2.76
CA LEU A 262 8.27 -12.96 4.02
C LEU A 262 9.71 -12.42 4.23
N PRO A 263 10.58 -12.33 3.22
CA PRO A 263 11.97 -11.91 3.42
C PRO A 263 12.14 -10.54 4.08
N ILE A 264 11.19 -9.63 3.90
CA ILE A 264 11.33 -8.26 4.44
C ILE A 264 10.77 -8.09 5.86
N ILE A 265 10.20 -9.13 6.48
CA ILE A 265 9.47 -8.99 7.75
C ILE A 265 10.33 -8.42 8.89
N TYR A 266 11.56 -8.89 9.03
CA TYR A 266 12.44 -8.45 10.12
C TYR A 266 12.86 -6.99 9.95
N LYS A 267 13.20 -6.56 8.73
CA LYS A 267 13.48 -5.16 8.41
C LYS A 267 12.24 -4.28 8.71
N SER A 268 11.06 -4.73 8.30
CA SER A 268 9.82 -3.99 8.56
C SER A 268 9.52 -3.85 10.06
N ILE A 269 9.68 -4.91 10.85
CA ILE A 269 9.52 -4.88 12.31
C ILE A 269 10.54 -3.94 12.95
N GLU A 270 11.80 -3.95 12.49
CA GLU A 270 12.84 -3.06 13.01
C GLU A 270 12.50 -1.59 12.78
N VAL A 271 12.09 -1.23 11.56
CA VAL A 271 11.66 0.13 11.22
C VAL A 271 10.43 0.54 12.05
N VAL A 272 9.41 -0.31 12.15
CA VAL A 272 8.22 -0.04 12.98
C VAL A 272 8.61 0.21 14.43
N ARG A 273 9.47 -0.63 15.00
CA ARG A 273 9.92 -0.49 16.40
C ARG A 273 10.65 0.82 16.62
N TYR A 274 11.53 1.20 15.69
CA TYR A 274 12.26 2.46 15.77
C TYR A 274 11.29 3.65 15.72
N LEU A 275 10.40 3.68 14.74
CA LEU A 275 9.39 4.74 14.60
C LEU A 275 8.49 4.83 15.83
N SER A 276 8.03 3.70 16.37
CA SER A 276 7.20 3.67 17.57
C SER A 276 7.90 4.23 18.81
N ALA A 277 9.21 4.07 18.89
CA ALA A 277 10.02 4.58 20.00
C ALA A 277 10.33 6.08 19.89
N HIS A 278 10.53 6.61 18.68
CA HIS A 278 11.10 7.94 18.43
C HIS A 278 10.13 8.94 17.79
N ALA A 279 9.12 8.47 17.03
CA ALA A 279 8.14 9.38 16.46
C ALA A 279 7.18 9.95 17.52
N PRO A 280 6.62 11.15 17.31
CA PRO A 280 5.58 11.70 18.15
C PRO A 280 4.41 10.74 18.34
N LYS A 281 3.82 10.68 19.54
CA LYS A 281 2.76 9.71 19.91
C LYS A 281 1.45 9.92 19.13
N GLU A 282 1.24 11.10 18.62
CA GLU A 282 0.11 11.45 17.75
C GLU A 282 0.23 10.90 16.33
N MET A 283 1.45 10.54 15.89
CA MET A 283 1.68 9.93 14.58
C MET A 283 1.28 8.46 14.58
N LEU A 284 0.43 8.08 13.60
CA LEU A 284 0.05 6.69 13.41
C LEU A 284 1.15 5.92 12.67
N ILE A 285 1.44 4.71 13.14
CA ILE A 285 2.35 3.80 12.45
C ILE A 285 1.55 2.60 11.93
N ILE A 286 1.52 2.45 10.62
CA ILE A 286 0.91 1.31 9.94
C ILE A 286 2.03 0.35 9.55
N GLY A 287 2.05 -0.83 10.18
CA GLY A 287 3.02 -1.87 9.85
C GLY A 287 2.68 -2.56 8.53
N ALA A 288 3.63 -2.67 7.63
CA ALA A 288 3.48 -3.35 6.35
C ALA A 288 4.78 -4.07 5.97
N GLY A 289 4.64 -5.10 5.11
CA GLY A 289 5.77 -5.88 4.61
C GLY A 289 6.02 -7.17 5.38
N GLY A 290 5.90 -8.30 4.68
CA GLY A 290 6.20 -9.62 5.20
C GLY A 290 5.13 -10.26 6.10
N VAL A 291 4.00 -9.62 6.32
CA VAL A 291 2.90 -10.16 7.15
C VAL A 291 2.18 -11.26 6.36
N MET A 292 2.43 -12.52 6.69
CA MET A 292 1.91 -13.71 6.01
C MET A 292 1.02 -14.57 6.90
N THR A 293 1.15 -14.45 8.22
CA THR A 293 0.43 -15.23 9.23
C THR A 293 0.04 -14.35 10.42
N PRO A 294 -0.84 -14.83 11.32
CA PRO A 294 -1.16 -14.12 12.57
C PRO A 294 0.07 -13.85 13.45
N ALA A 295 1.11 -14.69 13.38
CA ALA A 295 2.33 -14.50 14.15
C ALA A 295 3.09 -13.25 13.75
N GLU A 296 3.31 -13.04 12.43
CA GLU A 296 3.94 -11.82 11.93
C GLU A 296 3.09 -10.59 12.21
N ALA A 297 1.74 -10.71 12.07
CA ALA A 297 0.84 -9.61 12.43
C ALA A 297 0.97 -9.23 13.91
N THR A 298 1.00 -10.21 14.80
CA THR A 298 1.21 -9.98 16.24
C THR A 298 2.58 -9.35 16.51
N SER A 299 3.62 -9.83 15.84
CA SER A 299 4.98 -9.26 15.98
C SER A 299 5.04 -7.80 15.53
N MET A 300 4.33 -7.46 14.44
CA MET A 300 4.23 -6.10 13.95
C MET A 300 3.50 -5.18 14.94
N LEU A 301 2.36 -5.64 15.49
CA LEU A 301 1.62 -4.91 16.54
C LEU A 301 2.45 -4.73 17.82
N ASN A 302 3.16 -5.78 18.26
CA ASN A 302 4.05 -5.70 19.42
C ASN A 302 5.25 -4.79 19.21
N ALA A 303 5.65 -4.54 17.95
CA ALA A 303 6.67 -3.55 17.62
C ALA A 303 6.14 -2.11 17.68
N GLY A 304 4.81 -1.92 17.74
CA GLY A 304 4.16 -0.62 17.91
C GLY A 304 3.37 -0.13 16.70
N ALA A 305 3.02 -1.03 15.77
CA ALA A 305 2.11 -0.70 14.68
C ALA A 305 0.66 -0.54 15.17
#